data_e836e5925225000a00ac476151ab2eb7
#
_entry.id   e836e5925225000a00ac476151ab2eb7
#
_cell.length_a   1.000
_cell.length_b   1.000
_cell.length_c   1.000
_cell.angle_alpha   90.00
_cell.angle_beta   90.00
_cell.angle_gamma   90.00
#
_symmetry.space_group_name_H-M   'P 1'
#
loop_
_entity.id
_entity.type
_entity.pdbx_description
1 polymer ?
#
loop_
_entity_poly.entity_id
_entity_poly.type
_entity_poly.pdbx_seq_one_letter_code
_entity_poly.pdbx_strand_id
1 'polypeptide(L)'
;MDKFEVFAVSVAELQRASESDGAVPKGWIEQSPLGRVLFKEAASKRSRITESRSDWTEKVTSELSQLLVLPAARYELADLIETDGTKVPGSISVDLLQAGDDRRIPLQELLEQSIPSYDQANDYQVKNVIQTLLDTEVKLPPNYEVPDGIKDGADMFVGILLLDAVVSNEDRHDHNIEIVQRANGELYISPVFDNGSSLGSTETDRNRSQTSPKQYSDEYSISFFDGQSSDITGIEAFKQAAELRPEAARVWLERLASIKPEQIQSIFDRLPDNRITTEAKSFATELLDYNRTQLLKFRRELIVSEQDLTTLYQQYFQNTQSLGLAQVKEIAKAALVEKV
;
A
#
# COMPACT_ATOMS: atom_id res chain seq x y z
N MET A 1 -1.50 19.24 19.49
CA MET A 1 -2.07 18.84 18.19
C MET A 1 -3.36 18.09 18.47
N ASP A 2 -4.44 18.37 17.73
CA ASP A 2 -5.73 17.71 17.97
C ASP A 2 -5.64 16.24 17.53
N LYS A 3 -6.14 15.34 18.39
CA LYS A 3 -6.21 13.90 18.11
C LYS A 3 -7.23 13.63 16.98
N PHE A 4 -7.05 12.52 16.27
CA PHE A 4 -8.08 12.03 15.35
C PHE A 4 -9.38 11.78 16.09
N GLU A 5 -10.49 12.15 15.46
CA GLU A 5 -11.82 11.86 15.96
C GLU A 5 -12.08 10.35 15.97
N VAL A 6 -12.81 9.89 16.98
CA VAL A 6 -13.30 8.51 17.09
C VAL A 6 -14.81 8.54 16.96
N PHE A 7 -15.30 8.02 15.85
CA PHE A 7 -16.74 8.00 15.55
C PHE A 7 -17.45 6.94 16.41
N ALA A 8 -18.60 7.30 16.97
CA ALA A 8 -19.46 6.34 17.64
C ALA A 8 -20.46 5.75 16.64
N VAL A 9 -20.54 4.43 16.59
CA VAL A 9 -21.43 3.67 15.70
C VAL A 9 -22.29 2.75 16.55
N SER A 10 -23.62 2.77 16.37
CA SER A 10 -24.52 1.89 17.09
C SER A 10 -24.61 0.50 16.43
N VAL A 11 -24.54 -0.55 17.24
CA VAL A 11 -24.78 -1.91 16.75
C VAL A 11 -26.17 -2.07 16.11
N ALA A 12 -27.14 -1.25 16.51
CA ALA A 12 -28.49 -1.25 15.92
C ALA A 12 -28.51 -0.74 14.47
N GLU A 13 -27.52 0.05 14.06
CA GLU A 13 -27.39 0.59 12.70
C GLU A 13 -26.54 -0.33 11.80
N LEU A 14 -25.89 -1.35 12.39
CA LEU A 14 -24.97 -2.22 11.69
C LEU A 14 -25.72 -3.30 10.89
N GLN A 15 -25.65 -3.22 9.58
CA GLN A 15 -26.07 -4.29 8.68
C GLN A 15 -24.87 -5.23 8.48
N ARG A 16 -24.91 -6.40 9.10
CA ARG A 16 -23.81 -7.37 9.01
C ARG A 16 -23.55 -7.74 7.55
N ALA A 17 -22.30 -7.59 7.12
CA ALA A 17 -21.87 -8.13 5.84
C ALA A 17 -21.93 -9.68 5.88
N SER A 18 -22.14 -10.32 4.74
CA SER A 18 -22.19 -11.78 4.64
C SER A 18 -20.87 -12.39 5.17
N GLU A 19 -20.93 -13.51 5.87
CA GLU A 19 -19.78 -14.15 6.53
C GLU A 19 -18.66 -14.59 5.57
N SER A 20 -18.86 -14.51 4.26
CA SER A 20 -17.91 -14.95 3.22
C SER A 20 -16.69 -14.03 3.04
N ASP A 21 -16.70 -12.81 3.59
CA ASP A 21 -15.71 -11.78 3.25
C ASP A 21 -14.72 -11.44 4.37
N GLY A 22 -14.04 -12.41 4.97
CA GLY A 22 -12.88 -12.19 5.84
C GLY A 22 -13.06 -12.56 7.31
N ALA A 23 -11.93 -12.66 8.02
CA ALA A 23 -11.82 -13.22 9.38
C ALA A 23 -12.29 -12.25 10.49
N VAL A 24 -12.45 -10.95 10.18
CA VAL A 24 -12.78 -9.91 11.16
C VAL A 24 -14.26 -9.50 11.01
N PRO A 25 -15.03 -9.37 12.11
CA PRO A 25 -16.40 -8.90 12.04
C PRO A 25 -16.51 -7.53 11.39
N LYS A 26 -17.40 -7.42 10.40
CA LYS A 26 -17.63 -6.19 9.64
C LYS A 26 -19.10 -6.03 9.29
N GLY A 27 -19.53 -4.80 9.03
CA GLY A 27 -20.89 -4.51 8.60
C GLY A 27 -21.07 -3.10 8.07
N TRP A 28 -22.07 -2.95 7.21
CA TRP A 28 -22.41 -1.69 6.59
C TRP A 28 -23.30 -0.83 7.48
N ILE A 29 -23.09 0.48 7.41
CA ILE A 29 -23.92 1.51 8.03
C ILE A 29 -24.34 2.45 6.91
N GLU A 30 -25.65 2.50 6.66
CA GLU A 30 -26.20 3.23 5.52
C GLU A 30 -26.21 4.76 5.73
N GLN A 31 -26.36 5.21 6.98
CA GLN A 31 -26.50 6.61 7.31
C GLN A 31 -25.52 7.02 8.42
N SER A 32 -24.32 7.43 8.03
CA SER A 32 -23.35 8.06 8.92
C SER A 32 -23.14 9.54 8.53
N PRO A 33 -22.48 10.35 9.37
CA PRO A 33 -22.06 11.70 8.96
C PRO A 33 -21.16 11.73 7.73
N LEU A 34 -20.55 10.58 7.38
CA LEU A 34 -19.68 10.42 6.22
C LEU A 34 -20.39 9.74 5.02
N GLY A 35 -21.71 9.52 5.10
CA GLY A 35 -22.48 8.74 4.14
C GLY A 35 -22.49 7.24 4.49
N ARG A 36 -22.55 6.37 3.48
CA ARG A 36 -22.47 4.92 3.66
C ARG A 36 -21.03 4.53 4.01
N VAL A 37 -20.86 3.79 5.10
CA VAL A 37 -19.54 3.36 5.59
C VAL A 37 -19.55 1.87 5.96
N LEU A 38 -18.40 1.23 5.82
CA LEU A 38 -18.16 -0.12 6.30
C LEU A 38 -17.41 -0.05 7.64
N PHE A 39 -18.03 -0.55 8.72
CA PHE A 39 -17.35 -0.77 9.99
C PHE A 39 -16.62 -2.10 9.98
N LYS A 40 -15.38 -2.10 10.49
CA LYS A 40 -14.53 -3.29 10.69
C LYS A 40 -13.95 -3.25 12.11
N GLU A 41 -14.11 -4.35 12.88
CA GLU A 41 -13.50 -4.45 14.21
C GLU A 41 -11.97 -4.39 14.13
N ALA A 42 -11.33 -3.81 15.15
CA ALA A 42 -9.88 -3.63 15.19
C ALA A 42 -9.09 -4.93 15.34
N ALA A 43 -9.71 -5.99 15.90
CA ALA A 43 -9.05 -7.27 16.16
C ALA A 43 -10.01 -8.44 15.89
N SER A 44 -9.47 -9.55 15.41
CA SER A 44 -10.23 -10.79 15.27
C SER A 44 -10.72 -11.28 16.63
N LYS A 45 -11.96 -11.81 16.71
CA LYS A 45 -12.50 -12.50 17.89
C LYS A 45 -11.62 -13.65 18.38
N ARG A 46 -10.75 -14.20 17.53
CA ARG A 46 -9.77 -15.24 17.88
C ARG A 46 -8.52 -14.67 18.54
N SER A 47 -8.18 -13.43 18.29
CA SER A 47 -7.05 -12.73 18.91
C SER A 47 -7.55 -11.93 20.11
N ARG A 48 -7.34 -12.44 21.32
CA ARG A 48 -7.55 -11.68 22.57
C ARG A 48 -6.39 -10.71 22.86
N ILE A 49 -5.51 -10.51 21.90
CA ILE A 49 -4.30 -9.71 22.06
C ILE A 49 -4.69 -8.27 21.74
N THR A 50 -4.83 -7.45 22.77
CA THR A 50 -5.15 -6.01 22.65
C THR A 50 -4.05 -5.20 21.95
N GLU A 51 -2.88 -5.78 21.76
CA GLU A 51 -1.70 -5.17 21.12
C GLU A 51 -1.73 -5.31 19.60
N SER A 52 -2.40 -6.37 19.08
CA SER A 52 -2.53 -6.60 17.64
C SER A 52 -3.84 -5.99 17.15
N ARG A 53 -3.76 -4.81 16.51
CA ARG A 53 -4.93 -4.01 16.10
C ARG A 53 -4.72 -3.39 14.74
N SER A 54 -5.74 -3.52 13.88
CA SER A 54 -5.72 -3.01 12.51
C SER A 54 -6.32 -1.61 12.34
N ASP A 55 -7.10 -1.10 13.30
CA ASP A 55 -7.82 0.17 13.15
C ASP A 55 -6.89 1.38 13.00
N TRP A 56 -5.82 1.45 13.79
CA TRP A 56 -4.87 2.54 13.69
C TRP A 56 -4.02 2.47 12.42
N THR A 57 -3.69 1.26 11.92
CA THR A 57 -2.94 1.12 10.65
C THR A 57 -3.78 1.49 9.44
N GLU A 58 -5.06 1.13 9.42
CA GLU A 58 -5.99 1.61 8.39
C GLU A 58 -6.01 3.14 8.35
N LYS A 59 -6.11 3.80 9.53
CA LYS A 59 -6.09 5.25 9.61
C LYS A 59 -4.77 5.86 9.19
N VAL A 60 -3.64 5.36 9.70
CA VAL A 60 -2.31 5.86 9.35
C VAL A 60 -2.03 5.71 7.85
N THR A 61 -2.35 4.55 7.28
CA THR A 61 -2.12 4.29 5.85
C THR A 61 -3.01 5.14 4.96
N SER A 62 -4.27 5.38 5.36
CA SER A 62 -5.17 6.32 4.67
C SER A 62 -4.61 7.76 4.67
N GLU A 63 -4.06 8.25 5.78
CA GLU A 63 -3.42 9.58 5.85
C GLU A 63 -2.11 9.64 5.02
N LEU A 64 -1.30 8.57 5.02
CA LEU A 64 -0.10 8.49 4.18
C LEU A 64 -0.44 8.48 2.69
N SER A 65 -1.51 7.78 2.29
CA SER A 65 -2.00 7.77 0.91
C SER A 65 -2.37 9.18 0.43
N GLN A 66 -3.00 9.99 1.30
CA GLN A 66 -3.29 11.39 0.98
C GLN A 66 -2.01 12.22 0.75
N LEU A 67 -0.97 12.04 1.57
CA LEU A 67 0.32 12.70 1.36
C LEU A 67 0.99 12.28 0.05
N LEU A 68 0.81 11.03 -0.38
CA LEU A 68 1.28 10.50 -1.66
C LEU A 68 0.42 10.99 -2.84
N VAL A 69 -0.78 11.51 -2.60
CA VAL A 69 -1.82 11.75 -3.63
C VAL A 69 -2.19 10.44 -4.35
N LEU A 70 -2.18 9.33 -3.61
CA LEU A 70 -2.61 8.03 -4.08
C LEU A 70 -4.09 7.83 -3.72
N PRO A 71 -4.97 7.56 -4.70
CA PRO A 71 -6.38 7.26 -4.43
C PRO A 71 -6.53 6.11 -3.44
N ALA A 72 -7.18 6.39 -2.31
CA ALA A 72 -7.38 5.43 -1.24
C ALA A 72 -8.74 5.62 -0.57
N ALA A 73 -9.27 4.55 0.00
CA ALA A 73 -10.42 4.61 0.87
C ALA A 73 -10.12 5.53 2.07
N ARG A 74 -11.07 6.39 2.38
CA ARG A 74 -10.96 7.21 3.59
C ARG A 74 -11.33 6.37 4.80
N TYR A 75 -10.36 6.19 5.69
CA TYR A 75 -10.55 5.50 6.96
C TYR A 75 -10.60 6.47 8.13
N GLU A 76 -11.54 6.21 9.06
CA GLU A 76 -11.62 6.91 10.34
C GLU A 76 -11.67 5.90 11.49
N LEU A 77 -11.18 6.31 12.68
CA LEU A 77 -11.28 5.51 13.88
C LEU A 77 -12.74 5.47 14.36
N ALA A 78 -13.20 4.33 14.83
CA ALA A 78 -14.56 4.18 15.34
C ALA A 78 -14.64 3.27 16.56
N ASP A 79 -15.71 3.45 17.34
CA ASP A 79 -16.16 2.53 18.39
C ASP A 79 -17.58 2.05 18.05
N LEU A 80 -17.76 0.75 17.92
CA LEU A 80 -19.09 0.14 17.87
C LEU A 80 -19.65 0.11 19.30
N ILE A 81 -20.80 0.71 19.48
CA ILE A 81 -21.52 0.75 20.77
C ILE A 81 -22.50 -0.40 20.80
N GLU A 82 -22.22 -1.39 21.62
CA GLU A 82 -23.08 -2.54 21.86
C GLU A 82 -24.32 -2.14 22.67
N THR A 83 -25.34 -3.02 22.71
CA THR A 83 -26.61 -2.77 23.40
C THR A 83 -26.46 -2.57 24.89
N ASP A 84 -25.41 -3.11 25.51
CA ASP A 84 -25.08 -2.93 26.94
C ASP A 84 -24.17 -1.70 27.20
N GLY A 85 -23.86 -0.90 26.17
CA GLY A 85 -22.97 0.24 26.24
C GLY A 85 -21.48 -0.08 26.12
N THR A 86 -21.11 -1.35 25.94
CA THR A 86 -19.72 -1.77 25.69
C THR A 86 -19.24 -1.17 24.37
N LYS A 87 -18.00 -0.69 24.36
CA LYS A 87 -17.33 -0.13 23.17
C LYS A 87 -16.40 -1.16 22.55
N VAL A 88 -16.64 -1.49 21.30
CA VAL A 88 -15.75 -2.34 20.49
C VAL A 88 -14.98 -1.46 19.53
N PRO A 89 -13.65 -1.34 19.70
CA PRO A 89 -12.83 -0.51 18.83
C PRO A 89 -12.76 -1.06 17.41
N GLY A 90 -12.71 -0.17 16.43
CA GLY A 90 -12.60 -0.50 15.02
C GLY A 90 -12.29 0.71 14.16
N SER A 91 -12.45 0.53 12.88
CA SER A 91 -12.38 1.59 11.87
C SER A 91 -13.67 1.61 11.04
N ILE A 92 -13.96 2.76 10.46
CA ILE A 92 -14.95 2.91 9.39
C ILE A 92 -14.24 3.34 8.12
N SER A 93 -14.60 2.75 6.99
CA SER A 93 -14.19 3.19 5.66
C SER A 93 -15.38 3.69 4.87
N VAL A 94 -15.22 4.85 4.20
CA VAL A 94 -16.24 5.39 3.31
C VAL A 94 -16.40 4.46 2.11
N ASP A 95 -17.65 4.19 1.73
CA ASP A 95 -17.94 3.36 0.54
C ASP A 95 -17.28 3.97 -0.71
N LEU A 96 -16.55 3.14 -1.43
CA LEU A 96 -15.86 3.53 -2.66
C LEU A 96 -16.81 3.62 -3.85
N LEU A 97 -17.96 2.92 -3.81
CA LEU A 97 -18.97 2.98 -4.83
C LEU A 97 -19.94 4.12 -4.54
N GLN A 98 -19.97 5.09 -5.44
CA GLN A 98 -20.88 6.24 -5.34
C GLN A 98 -22.12 6.12 -6.22
N ALA A 99 -22.13 5.20 -7.19
CA ALA A 99 -23.22 4.98 -8.11
C ALA A 99 -23.74 3.54 -7.97
N GLY A 100 -25.06 3.36 -7.90
CA GLY A 100 -25.67 2.06 -7.62
C GLY A 100 -25.60 1.03 -8.75
N ASP A 101 -25.02 1.38 -9.89
CA ASP A 101 -24.84 0.53 -11.07
C ASP A 101 -23.39 0.03 -11.27
N ASP A 102 -22.46 0.38 -10.36
CA ASP A 102 -21.09 -0.07 -10.43
C ASP A 102 -20.94 -1.48 -9.84
N ARG A 103 -20.22 -2.34 -10.54
CA ARG A 103 -19.82 -3.66 -10.05
C ARG A 103 -18.36 -3.64 -9.63
N ARG A 104 -18.06 -4.17 -8.45
CA ARG A 104 -16.68 -4.46 -8.00
C ARG A 104 -16.29 -5.87 -8.43
N ILE A 105 -15.09 -5.99 -8.96
CA ILE A 105 -14.50 -7.22 -9.45
C ILE A 105 -13.15 -7.37 -8.76
N PRO A 106 -12.89 -8.43 -7.96
CA PRO A 106 -11.55 -8.71 -7.47
C PRO A 106 -10.56 -8.85 -8.62
N LEU A 107 -9.32 -8.41 -8.44
CA LEU A 107 -8.27 -8.56 -9.46
C LEU A 107 -8.08 -10.03 -9.88
N GLN A 108 -8.29 -10.96 -8.93
CA GLN A 108 -8.29 -12.39 -9.21
C GLN A 108 -9.17 -12.75 -10.42
N GLU A 109 -10.39 -12.21 -10.50
CA GLU A 109 -11.33 -12.51 -11.60
C GLU A 109 -10.76 -12.08 -12.96
N LEU A 110 -10.02 -10.95 -13.01
CA LEU A 110 -9.32 -10.53 -14.24
C LEU A 110 -8.12 -11.42 -14.56
N LEU A 111 -7.37 -11.83 -13.56
CA LEU A 111 -6.23 -12.73 -13.73
C LEU A 111 -6.69 -14.10 -14.22
N GLU A 112 -7.77 -14.66 -13.68
CA GLU A 112 -8.38 -15.90 -14.14
C GLU A 112 -8.88 -15.83 -15.60
N GLN A 113 -9.35 -14.67 -16.04
CA GLN A 113 -9.75 -14.45 -17.44
C GLN A 113 -8.54 -14.31 -18.39
N SER A 114 -7.43 -13.75 -17.89
CA SER A 114 -6.25 -13.45 -18.69
C SER A 114 -5.23 -14.59 -18.72
N ILE A 115 -5.15 -15.39 -17.67
CA ILE A 115 -4.16 -16.46 -17.49
C ILE A 115 -4.89 -17.81 -17.46
N PRO A 116 -4.71 -18.67 -18.47
CA PRO A 116 -5.32 -20.01 -18.48
C PRO A 116 -4.89 -20.82 -17.25
N SER A 117 -5.86 -21.35 -16.51
CA SER A 117 -5.62 -22.14 -15.30
C SER A 117 -4.87 -21.37 -14.20
N TYR A 118 -5.19 -20.09 -14.01
CA TYR A 118 -4.60 -19.24 -12.99
C TYR A 118 -4.53 -19.95 -11.64
N ASP A 119 -3.34 -19.95 -11.06
CA ASP A 119 -3.05 -20.42 -9.70
C ASP A 119 -2.36 -19.32 -8.93
N GLN A 120 -3.04 -18.78 -7.90
CA GLN A 120 -2.52 -17.67 -7.09
C GLN A 120 -1.10 -17.92 -6.60
N ALA A 121 -0.79 -19.14 -6.12
CA ALA A 121 0.52 -19.48 -5.57
C ALA A 121 1.67 -19.43 -6.59
N ASN A 122 1.38 -19.45 -7.89
CA ASN A 122 2.37 -19.44 -8.95
C ASN A 122 2.27 -18.22 -9.88
N ASP A 123 1.07 -17.70 -10.06
CA ASP A 123 0.78 -16.71 -11.10
C ASP A 123 0.51 -15.30 -10.56
N TYR A 124 0.32 -15.13 -9.24
CA TYR A 124 0.18 -13.80 -8.64
C TYR A 124 1.53 -13.10 -8.56
N GLN A 125 1.99 -12.64 -9.71
CA GLN A 125 3.27 -11.98 -9.91
C GLN A 125 3.06 -10.55 -10.38
N VAL A 126 3.93 -9.63 -9.96
CA VAL A 126 3.89 -8.21 -10.35
C VAL A 126 3.75 -8.02 -11.86
N LYS A 127 4.52 -8.79 -12.66
CA LYS A 127 4.47 -8.70 -14.13
C LYS A 127 3.12 -9.12 -14.70
N ASN A 128 2.50 -10.17 -14.15
CA ASN A 128 1.22 -10.68 -14.63
C ASN A 128 0.09 -9.70 -14.30
N VAL A 129 0.14 -9.09 -13.11
CA VAL A 129 -0.82 -8.03 -12.72
C VAL A 129 -0.70 -6.83 -13.67
N ILE A 130 0.52 -6.29 -13.87
CA ILE A 130 0.74 -5.15 -14.77
C ILE A 130 0.26 -5.47 -16.18
N GLN A 131 0.60 -6.65 -16.72
CA GLN A 131 0.19 -7.05 -18.06
C GLN A 131 -1.34 -7.17 -18.16
N THR A 132 -2.00 -7.80 -17.20
CA THR A 132 -3.47 -7.92 -17.17
C THR A 132 -4.15 -6.55 -17.13
N LEU A 133 -3.66 -5.61 -16.30
CA LEU A 133 -4.22 -4.25 -16.21
C LEU A 133 -4.07 -3.48 -17.54
N LEU A 134 -2.97 -3.69 -18.26
CA LEU A 134 -2.73 -3.08 -19.58
C LEU A 134 -3.61 -3.71 -20.67
N ASP A 135 -3.65 -5.04 -20.74
CA ASP A 135 -4.40 -5.77 -21.77
C ASP A 135 -5.92 -5.56 -21.65
N THR A 136 -6.40 -5.34 -20.44
CA THR A 136 -7.81 -5.03 -20.15
C THR A 136 -8.12 -3.52 -20.11
N GLU A 137 -7.13 -2.67 -20.45
CA GLU A 137 -7.28 -1.20 -20.51
C GLU A 137 -7.87 -0.58 -19.23
N VAL A 138 -7.46 -1.08 -18.06
CA VAL A 138 -7.92 -0.56 -16.77
C VAL A 138 -7.46 0.90 -16.60
N LYS A 139 -8.42 1.79 -16.38
CA LYS A 139 -8.23 3.24 -16.23
C LYS A 139 -8.00 3.64 -14.77
N LEU A 140 -7.59 4.89 -14.58
CA LEU A 140 -7.55 5.54 -13.27
C LEU A 140 -8.95 5.73 -12.68
N PRO A 141 -9.11 5.70 -11.34
CA PRO A 141 -10.40 5.90 -10.71
C PRO A 141 -10.92 7.32 -11.02
N PRO A 142 -12.16 7.44 -11.49
CA PRO A 142 -12.76 8.75 -11.75
C PRO A 142 -12.94 9.52 -10.43
N ASN A 143 -12.86 10.85 -10.50
CA ASN A 143 -13.05 11.77 -9.35
C ASN A 143 -11.96 11.70 -8.26
N TYR A 144 -10.81 11.09 -8.54
CA TYR A 144 -9.63 11.12 -7.67
C TYR A 144 -8.50 11.89 -8.35
N GLU A 145 -7.77 12.65 -7.54
CA GLU A 145 -6.50 13.23 -7.98
C GLU A 145 -5.42 12.16 -7.99
N VAL A 146 -4.58 12.20 -9.00
CA VAL A 146 -3.34 11.42 -9.10
C VAL A 146 -2.21 12.36 -9.50
N PRO A 147 -0.95 12.05 -9.20
CA PRO A 147 0.18 12.87 -9.64
C PRO A 147 0.27 12.98 -11.18
N ASP A 148 0.69 14.14 -11.67
CA ASP A 148 0.96 14.31 -13.09
C ASP A 148 1.96 13.27 -13.59
N GLY A 149 1.65 12.62 -14.71
CA GLY A 149 2.47 11.56 -15.29
C GLY A 149 1.96 10.13 -15.00
N ILE A 150 1.02 9.94 -14.09
CA ILE A 150 0.29 8.68 -13.87
C ILE A 150 -0.86 8.62 -14.88
N LYS A 151 -0.93 7.56 -15.70
CA LYS A 151 -1.75 7.53 -16.92
C LYS A 151 -2.89 6.52 -16.90
N ASP A 152 -2.68 5.37 -16.23
CA ASP A 152 -3.56 4.22 -16.29
C ASP A 152 -3.57 3.43 -14.98
N GLY A 153 -4.38 2.36 -14.92
CA GLY A 153 -4.49 1.51 -13.73
C GLY A 153 -3.17 0.80 -13.39
N ALA A 154 -2.35 0.47 -14.40
CA ALA A 154 -1.05 -0.15 -14.17
C ALA A 154 -0.06 0.84 -13.51
N ASP A 155 -0.06 2.11 -13.91
CA ASP A 155 0.72 3.16 -13.25
C ASP A 155 0.25 3.40 -11.81
N MET A 156 -1.07 3.35 -11.56
CA MET A 156 -1.59 3.45 -10.19
C MET A 156 -1.21 2.23 -9.36
N PHE A 157 -1.22 1.02 -9.93
CA PHE A 157 -0.78 -0.19 -9.25
C PHE A 157 0.67 -0.09 -8.77
N VAL A 158 1.57 0.55 -9.54
CA VAL A 158 2.94 0.87 -9.07
C VAL A 158 2.91 1.73 -7.81
N GLY A 159 1.97 2.69 -7.73
CA GLY A 159 1.77 3.52 -6.53
C GLY A 159 1.25 2.72 -5.33
N ILE A 160 0.37 1.74 -5.57
CA ILE A 160 -0.11 0.81 -4.53
C ILE A 160 1.07 0.00 -3.97
N LEU A 161 1.92 -0.54 -4.85
CA LEU A 161 3.12 -1.28 -4.42
C LEU A 161 4.13 -0.39 -3.68
N LEU A 162 4.26 0.89 -4.06
CA LEU A 162 5.06 1.84 -3.28
C LEU A 162 4.50 2.02 -1.86
N LEU A 163 3.18 2.21 -1.73
CA LEU A 163 2.53 2.34 -0.43
C LEU A 163 2.75 1.08 0.42
N ASP A 164 2.50 -0.11 -0.16
CA ASP A 164 2.71 -1.39 0.51
C ASP A 164 4.16 -1.57 0.97
N ALA A 165 5.13 -1.19 0.14
CA ALA A 165 6.55 -1.20 0.51
C ALA A 165 6.86 -0.21 1.64
N VAL A 166 6.26 0.98 1.64
CA VAL A 166 6.47 1.99 2.69
C VAL A 166 5.91 1.53 4.02
N VAL A 167 4.72 0.91 4.03
CA VAL A 167 4.03 0.49 5.26
C VAL A 167 4.26 -0.97 5.63
N SER A 168 5.06 -1.73 4.86
CA SER A 168 5.24 -3.18 5.02
C SER A 168 3.89 -3.90 5.12
N ASN A 169 3.04 -3.75 4.11
CA ASN A 169 1.76 -4.46 4.06
C ASN A 169 2.01 -5.93 3.72
N GLU A 170 1.48 -6.84 4.56
CA GLU A 170 1.67 -8.29 4.46
C GLU A 170 0.50 -9.02 3.74
N ASP A 171 -0.54 -8.28 3.37
CA ASP A 171 -1.82 -8.89 2.96
C ASP A 171 -2.34 -8.33 1.63
N ARG A 172 -1.46 -7.89 0.72
CA ARG A 172 -1.85 -7.42 -0.61
C ARG A 172 -2.04 -8.59 -1.58
N HIS A 173 -2.98 -9.47 -1.29
CA HIS A 173 -3.38 -10.52 -2.22
C HIS A 173 -4.34 -10.00 -3.31
N ASP A 174 -4.63 -10.81 -4.31
CA ASP A 174 -5.43 -10.45 -5.50
C ASP A 174 -6.91 -10.12 -5.23
N HIS A 175 -7.43 -10.46 -4.04
CA HIS A 175 -8.74 -9.99 -3.56
C HIS A 175 -8.68 -8.61 -2.88
N ASN A 176 -7.50 -8.14 -2.44
CA ASN A 176 -7.30 -6.82 -1.83
C ASN A 176 -6.92 -5.75 -2.86
N ILE A 177 -7.13 -6.07 -4.14
CA ILE A 177 -7.13 -5.15 -5.27
C ILE A 177 -8.44 -5.37 -6.01
N GLU A 178 -9.21 -4.32 -6.21
CA GLU A 178 -10.49 -4.40 -6.91
C GLU A 178 -10.48 -3.53 -8.18
N ILE A 179 -11.28 -3.95 -9.13
CA ILE A 179 -11.58 -3.22 -10.35
C ILE A 179 -13.07 -2.85 -10.34
N VAL A 180 -13.38 -1.60 -10.61
CA VAL A 180 -14.75 -1.13 -10.74
C VAL A 180 -15.14 -1.21 -12.22
N GLN A 181 -16.17 -2.00 -12.53
CA GLN A 181 -16.77 -2.06 -13.85
C GLN A 181 -18.00 -1.17 -13.90
N ARG A 182 -18.00 -0.21 -14.81
CA ARG A 182 -19.12 0.68 -15.09
C ARG A 182 -20.16 0.03 -16.01
N ALA A 183 -21.39 0.53 -15.99
CA ALA A 183 -22.46 0.06 -16.86
C ALA A 183 -22.14 0.13 -18.37
N ASN A 184 -21.24 1.05 -18.77
CA ASN A 184 -20.75 1.16 -20.15
C ASN A 184 -19.62 0.16 -20.48
N GLY A 185 -19.23 -0.71 -19.55
CA GLY A 185 -18.18 -1.71 -19.70
C GLY A 185 -16.77 -1.20 -19.40
N GLU A 186 -16.57 0.08 -19.12
CA GLU A 186 -15.24 0.61 -18.73
C GLU A 186 -14.78 0.04 -17.38
N LEU A 187 -13.49 -0.24 -17.30
CA LEU A 187 -12.82 -0.75 -16.11
C LEU A 187 -11.93 0.32 -15.50
N TYR A 188 -12.02 0.48 -14.18
CA TYR A 188 -11.19 1.41 -13.40
C TYR A 188 -10.58 0.67 -12.22
N ILE A 189 -9.30 0.92 -11.93
CA ILE A 189 -8.73 0.41 -10.69
C ILE A 189 -9.40 1.09 -9.49
N SER A 190 -9.76 0.32 -8.48
CA SER A 190 -10.33 0.87 -7.25
C SER A 190 -9.29 1.69 -6.47
N PRO A 191 -9.67 2.74 -5.74
CA PRO A 191 -8.82 3.29 -4.70
C PRO A 191 -8.34 2.20 -3.74
N VAL A 192 -7.10 2.32 -3.24
CA VAL A 192 -6.52 1.32 -2.35
C VAL A 192 -7.31 1.20 -1.04
N PHE A 193 -7.48 -0.01 -0.57
CA PHE A 193 -8.21 -0.33 0.67
C PHE A 193 -7.58 -1.53 1.38
N ASP A 194 -8.07 -1.86 2.57
CA ASP A 194 -7.67 -3.00 3.41
C ASP A 194 -6.15 -3.06 3.67
N ASN A 195 -5.67 -2.07 4.43
CA ASN A 195 -4.26 -1.96 4.82
C ASN A 195 -4.06 -2.30 6.32
N GLY A 196 -4.99 -3.05 6.90
CA GLY A 196 -4.98 -3.40 8.31
C GLY A 196 -3.78 -4.24 8.76
N SER A 197 -3.18 -5.01 7.84
CA SER A 197 -2.00 -5.86 8.08
C SER A 197 -0.69 -5.14 7.72
N SER A 198 -0.56 -3.88 8.15
CA SER A 198 0.60 -3.03 7.87
C SER A 198 1.30 -2.59 9.15
N LEU A 199 2.53 -2.09 9.02
CA LEU A 199 3.31 -1.46 10.09
C LEU A 199 3.49 -2.36 11.33
N GLY A 200 3.50 -3.68 11.13
CA GLY A 200 3.60 -4.66 12.20
C GLY A 200 2.39 -4.69 13.14
N SER A 201 1.20 -4.31 12.66
CA SER A 201 -0.04 -4.32 13.47
C SER A 201 -0.46 -5.70 13.94
N THR A 202 -0.09 -6.73 13.20
CA THR A 202 -0.37 -8.13 13.49
C THR A 202 0.47 -8.68 14.63
N GLU A 203 1.57 -7.99 14.97
CA GLU A 203 2.54 -8.42 15.98
C GLU A 203 2.13 -8.03 17.40
N THR A 204 2.68 -8.77 18.39
CA THR A 204 2.64 -8.39 19.79
C THR A 204 3.76 -7.40 20.12
N ASP A 205 3.62 -6.60 21.19
CA ASP A 205 4.68 -5.71 21.66
C ASP A 205 5.97 -6.46 22.01
N ARG A 206 5.84 -7.71 22.51
CA ARG A 206 6.98 -8.58 22.75
C ARG A 206 7.73 -8.88 21.44
N ASN A 207 7.02 -9.24 20.39
CA ASN A 207 7.64 -9.55 19.10
C ASN A 207 8.28 -8.29 18.50
N ARG A 208 7.58 -7.14 18.54
CA ARG A 208 8.12 -5.85 18.09
C ARG A 208 9.41 -5.49 18.79
N SER A 209 9.51 -5.75 20.11
CA SER A 209 10.75 -5.48 20.88
C SER A 209 11.91 -6.42 20.56
N GLN A 210 11.65 -7.57 19.91
CA GLN A 210 12.65 -8.58 19.55
C GLN A 210 13.05 -8.56 18.08
N THR A 211 12.27 -7.90 17.23
CA THR A 211 12.49 -7.85 15.78
C THR A 211 12.87 -6.42 15.37
N SER A 212 14.01 -6.25 14.71
CA SER A 212 14.35 -4.92 14.19
C SER A 212 13.48 -4.55 13.00
N PRO A 213 13.19 -3.25 12.75
CA PRO A 213 12.48 -2.79 11.57
C PRO A 213 13.08 -3.31 10.25
N LYS A 214 14.42 -3.36 10.17
CA LYS A 214 15.12 -3.94 9.02
C LYS A 214 14.76 -5.41 8.82
N GLN A 215 14.88 -6.22 9.87
CA GLN A 215 14.55 -7.64 9.78
C GLN A 215 13.09 -7.85 9.39
N TYR A 216 12.17 -7.07 9.96
CA TYR A 216 10.76 -7.15 9.65
C TYR A 216 10.48 -6.86 8.16
N SER A 217 11.03 -5.78 7.64
CA SER A 217 10.89 -5.39 6.24
C SER A 217 11.49 -6.42 5.27
N ASP A 218 12.63 -7.00 5.62
CA ASP A 218 13.38 -7.90 4.73
C ASP A 218 12.87 -9.36 4.79
N GLU A 219 12.21 -9.79 5.88
CA GLU A 219 11.87 -11.20 6.12
C GLU A 219 10.37 -11.49 6.24
N TYR A 220 9.55 -10.53 6.69
CA TYR A 220 8.15 -10.78 7.04
C TYR A 220 7.14 -10.07 6.15
N SER A 221 7.53 -8.98 5.49
CA SER A 221 6.65 -8.19 4.64
C SER A 221 6.52 -8.80 3.23
N ILE A 222 5.86 -9.94 3.12
CA ILE A 222 5.75 -10.74 1.90
C ILE A 222 4.34 -10.62 1.33
N SER A 223 4.21 -10.34 0.02
CA SER A 223 2.91 -10.12 -0.62
C SER A 223 2.76 -10.71 -2.02
N PHE A 224 3.85 -11.07 -2.69
CA PHE A 224 3.84 -11.55 -4.08
C PHE A 224 4.80 -12.71 -4.27
N PHE A 225 4.73 -13.35 -5.44
CA PHE A 225 5.63 -14.43 -5.87
C PHE A 225 6.56 -13.95 -6.99
N ASP A 226 7.75 -14.52 -7.06
CA ASP A 226 8.75 -14.20 -8.10
C ASP A 226 8.62 -15.05 -9.38
N GLY A 227 7.70 -16.02 -9.37
CA GLY A 227 7.53 -17.00 -10.44
C GLY A 227 8.43 -18.23 -10.32
N GLN A 228 9.14 -18.37 -9.19
CA GLN A 228 9.95 -19.53 -8.84
C GLN A 228 9.47 -20.18 -7.53
N SER A 229 8.23 -19.94 -7.17
CA SER A 229 7.63 -20.35 -5.89
C SER A 229 8.32 -19.74 -4.67
N SER A 230 8.94 -18.57 -4.85
CA SER A 230 9.53 -17.78 -3.78
C SER A 230 8.71 -16.52 -3.56
N ASP A 231 8.46 -16.23 -2.30
CA ASP A 231 7.79 -15.01 -1.88
C ASP A 231 8.77 -13.83 -1.95
N ILE A 232 8.26 -12.66 -2.32
CA ILE A 232 9.04 -11.43 -2.38
C ILE A 232 8.50 -10.37 -1.43
N THR A 233 9.39 -9.53 -0.92
CA THR A 233 9.02 -8.41 -0.05
C THR A 233 8.31 -7.30 -0.81
N GLY A 234 7.57 -6.43 -0.09
CA GLY A 234 6.94 -5.26 -0.69
C GLY A 234 7.93 -4.34 -1.42
N ILE A 235 9.15 -4.17 -0.87
CA ILE A 235 10.22 -3.39 -1.54
C ILE A 235 10.63 -4.05 -2.84
N GLU A 236 10.78 -5.37 -2.87
CA GLU A 236 11.17 -6.08 -4.08
C GLU A 236 10.04 -6.06 -5.13
N ALA A 237 8.79 -6.23 -4.71
CA ALA A 237 7.63 -6.10 -5.59
C ALA A 237 7.57 -4.70 -6.25
N PHE A 238 7.81 -3.64 -5.48
CA PHE A 238 7.90 -2.29 -6.04
C PHE A 238 9.05 -2.13 -7.03
N LYS A 239 10.24 -2.72 -6.76
CA LYS A 239 11.37 -2.67 -7.69
C LYS A 239 11.06 -3.38 -9.01
N GLN A 240 10.43 -4.56 -8.97
CA GLN A 240 10.00 -5.27 -10.17
C GLN A 240 9.00 -4.42 -10.98
N ALA A 241 8.05 -3.76 -10.32
CA ALA A 241 7.12 -2.85 -10.98
C ALA A 241 7.83 -1.64 -11.58
N ALA A 242 8.85 -1.11 -10.92
CA ALA A 242 9.66 0.01 -11.41
C ALA A 242 10.47 -0.34 -12.67
N GLU A 243 10.92 -1.57 -12.81
CA GLU A 243 11.56 -2.05 -14.04
C GLU A 243 10.57 -2.09 -15.22
N LEU A 244 9.32 -2.47 -14.97
CA LEU A 244 8.27 -2.56 -15.98
C LEU A 244 7.65 -1.20 -16.31
N ARG A 245 7.56 -0.29 -15.33
CA ARG A 245 6.92 1.03 -15.44
C ARG A 245 7.80 2.13 -14.82
N PRO A 246 9.01 2.40 -15.37
CA PRO A 246 9.99 3.28 -14.74
C PRO A 246 9.52 4.73 -14.61
N GLU A 247 8.72 5.24 -15.54
CA GLU A 247 8.20 6.61 -15.46
C GLU A 247 7.19 6.75 -14.31
N ALA A 248 6.28 5.80 -14.15
CA ALA A 248 5.34 5.79 -13.03
C ALA A 248 6.07 5.66 -11.68
N ALA A 249 7.05 4.75 -11.60
CA ALA A 249 7.85 4.56 -10.39
C ALA A 249 8.61 5.84 -10.00
N ARG A 250 9.16 6.58 -10.99
CA ARG A 250 9.82 7.86 -10.76
C ARG A 250 8.84 8.89 -10.17
N VAL A 251 7.66 9.03 -10.75
CA VAL A 251 6.62 9.95 -10.24
C VAL A 251 6.27 9.63 -8.80
N TRP A 252 5.99 8.37 -8.48
CA TRP A 252 5.63 7.95 -7.13
C TRP A 252 6.78 8.14 -6.13
N LEU A 253 8.02 7.86 -6.51
CA LEU A 253 9.19 8.11 -5.65
C LEU A 253 9.44 9.61 -5.43
N GLU A 254 9.16 10.48 -6.41
CA GLU A 254 9.20 11.93 -6.22
C GLU A 254 8.15 12.39 -5.21
N ARG A 255 6.94 11.81 -5.25
CA ARG A 255 5.91 12.08 -4.25
C ARG A 255 6.38 11.64 -2.85
N LEU A 256 6.92 10.43 -2.72
CA LEU A 256 7.47 9.95 -1.45
C LEU A 256 8.60 10.86 -0.92
N ALA A 257 9.48 11.32 -1.81
CA ALA A 257 10.59 12.22 -1.44
C ALA A 257 10.09 13.59 -0.96
N SER A 258 8.96 14.08 -1.47
CA SER A 258 8.36 15.36 -1.08
C SER A 258 7.72 15.36 0.32
N ILE A 259 7.41 14.18 0.87
CA ILE A 259 6.83 14.05 2.20
C ILE A 259 7.90 14.30 3.27
N LYS A 260 7.65 15.28 4.13
CA LYS A 260 8.56 15.61 5.22
C LYS A 260 8.39 14.66 6.40
N PRO A 261 9.46 14.31 7.12
CA PRO A 261 9.36 13.46 8.33
C PRO A 261 8.35 13.98 9.36
N GLU A 262 8.24 15.31 9.52
CA GLU A 262 7.31 15.94 10.45
C GLU A 262 5.84 15.70 10.08
N GLN A 263 5.52 15.54 8.80
CA GLN A 263 4.17 15.20 8.34
C GLN A 263 3.80 13.78 8.76
N ILE A 264 4.74 12.83 8.61
CA ILE A 264 4.58 11.45 9.06
C ILE A 264 4.43 11.39 10.58
N GLN A 265 5.32 12.05 11.32
CA GLN A 265 5.27 12.12 12.77
C GLN A 265 3.93 12.70 13.26
N SER A 266 3.44 13.74 12.59
CA SER A 266 2.14 14.37 12.88
C SER A 266 0.97 13.38 12.78
N ILE A 267 1.00 12.41 11.86
CA ILE A 267 -0.05 11.38 11.74
C ILE A 267 -0.06 10.53 13.03
N PHE A 268 1.08 10.04 13.46
CA PHE A 268 1.18 9.22 14.66
C PHE A 268 0.86 9.99 15.94
N ASP A 269 1.19 11.27 16.02
CA ASP A 269 0.91 12.11 17.19
C ASP A 269 -0.58 12.43 17.34
N ARG A 270 -1.35 12.35 16.26
CA ARG A 270 -2.80 12.51 16.26
C ARG A 270 -3.56 11.24 16.65
N LEU A 271 -2.92 10.08 16.71
CA LEU A 271 -3.58 8.86 17.21
C LEU A 271 -3.94 9.02 18.69
N PRO A 272 -5.18 8.64 19.11
CA PRO A 272 -5.52 8.58 20.54
C PRO A 272 -4.67 7.51 21.25
N ASP A 273 -4.26 7.80 22.48
CA ASP A 273 -3.32 6.98 23.24
C ASP A 273 -3.86 5.57 23.57
N ASN A 274 -5.18 5.39 23.53
CA ASN A 274 -5.83 4.08 23.71
C ASN A 274 -5.97 3.27 22.42
N ARG A 275 -5.44 3.75 21.28
CA ARG A 275 -5.54 3.07 19.98
C ARG A 275 -4.26 2.36 19.58
N ILE A 276 -3.13 2.79 20.10
CA ILE A 276 -1.82 2.25 19.77
C ILE A 276 -0.96 2.20 21.04
N THR A 277 -0.18 1.13 21.22
CA THR A 277 0.78 1.07 22.31
C THR A 277 2.03 1.90 22.01
N THR A 278 2.81 2.25 23.02
CA THR A 278 4.08 2.97 22.83
C THR A 278 5.05 2.16 21.96
N GLU A 279 5.13 0.87 22.21
CA GLU A 279 5.96 -0.09 21.50
C GLU A 279 5.54 -0.19 20.02
N ALA A 280 4.25 -0.31 19.74
CA ALA A 280 3.73 -0.35 18.37
C ALA A 280 4.00 0.97 17.63
N LYS A 281 3.82 2.12 18.30
CA LYS A 281 4.10 3.44 17.72
C LYS A 281 5.58 3.60 17.37
N SER A 282 6.49 3.24 18.28
CA SER A 282 7.95 3.30 18.05
C SER A 282 8.34 2.40 16.89
N PHE A 283 7.93 1.14 16.94
CA PHE A 283 8.23 0.16 15.89
C PHE A 283 7.72 0.61 14.51
N ALA A 284 6.46 1.03 14.42
CA ALA A 284 5.86 1.48 13.17
C ALA A 284 6.57 2.71 12.58
N THR A 285 6.94 3.66 13.42
CA THR A 285 7.66 4.87 12.99
C THR A 285 9.06 4.52 12.46
N GLU A 286 9.80 3.67 13.17
CA GLU A 286 11.12 3.21 12.76
C GLU A 286 11.09 2.35 11.50
N LEU A 287 10.07 1.47 11.36
CA LEU A 287 9.86 0.64 10.16
C LEU A 287 9.59 1.52 8.94
N LEU A 288 8.72 2.50 9.09
CA LEU A 288 8.37 3.43 8.02
C LEU A 288 9.60 4.25 7.58
N ASP A 289 10.41 4.74 8.54
CA ASP A 289 11.64 5.48 8.24
C ASP A 289 12.68 4.60 7.52
N TYR A 290 12.83 3.35 7.96
CA TYR A 290 13.70 2.38 7.30
C TYR A 290 13.25 2.14 5.84
N ASN A 291 11.99 1.79 5.61
CA ASN A 291 11.46 1.51 4.28
C ASN A 291 11.58 2.72 3.36
N ARG A 292 11.18 3.89 3.85
CA ARG A 292 11.33 5.15 3.13
C ARG A 292 12.78 5.40 2.72
N THR A 293 13.73 5.17 3.61
CA THR A 293 15.16 5.33 3.33
C THR A 293 15.62 4.39 2.22
N GLN A 294 15.21 3.10 2.24
CA GLN A 294 15.56 2.14 1.19
C GLN A 294 14.96 2.54 -0.17
N LEU A 295 13.70 2.96 -0.20
CA LEU A 295 13.02 3.39 -1.42
C LEU A 295 13.62 4.68 -2.01
N LEU A 296 13.99 5.65 -1.16
CA LEU A 296 14.66 6.87 -1.61
C LEU A 296 16.11 6.62 -2.07
N LYS A 297 16.78 5.59 -1.54
CA LYS A 297 18.05 5.13 -2.09
C LYS A 297 17.84 4.56 -3.49
N PHE A 298 16.85 3.70 -3.68
CA PHE A 298 16.51 3.14 -4.99
C PHE A 298 16.10 4.23 -6.00
N ARG A 299 15.39 5.28 -5.58
CA ARG A 299 15.08 6.45 -6.41
C ARG A 299 16.34 7.05 -7.06
N ARG A 300 17.43 7.16 -6.31
CA ARG A 300 18.70 7.69 -6.84
C ARG A 300 19.25 6.81 -7.96
N GLU A 301 19.08 5.51 -7.85
CA GLU A 301 19.49 4.56 -8.89
C GLU A 301 18.69 4.70 -10.18
N LEU A 302 17.38 4.99 -10.06
CA LEU A 302 16.48 5.21 -11.23
C LEU A 302 16.70 6.55 -11.93
N ILE A 303 17.14 7.59 -11.21
CA ILE A 303 17.37 8.93 -11.79
C ILE A 303 18.60 8.96 -12.70
N VAL A 304 19.54 8.05 -12.48
CA VAL A 304 20.74 7.94 -13.31
C VAL A 304 20.38 7.37 -14.68
N SER A 305 20.04 8.24 -15.62
CA SER A 305 19.63 7.85 -16.96
C SER A 305 20.79 7.23 -17.76
N GLU A 306 20.49 6.41 -18.76
CA GLU A 306 21.46 5.95 -19.77
C GLU A 306 22.21 7.11 -20.42
N GLN A 307 21.57 8.27 -20.54
CA GLN A 307 22.17 9.48 -21.13
C GLN A 307 23.20 10.10 -20.18
N ASP A 308 22.93 10.09 -18.86
CA ASP A 308 23.90 10.56 -17.85
C ASP A 308 25.10 9.63 -17.78
N LEU A 309 24.90 8.32 -17.85
CA LEU A 309 25.97 7.33 -17.92
C LEU A 309 26.80 7.48 -19.21
N THR A 310 26.16 7.74 -20.34
CA THR A 310 26.84 7.96 -21.61
C THR A 310 27.64 9.26 -21.59
N THR A 311 27.09 10.32 -21.01
CA THR A 311 27.78 11.63 -20.87
C THR A 311 29.00 11.48 -19.95
N LEU A 312 28.87 10.80 -18.81
CA LEU A 312 29.95 10.51 -17.90
C LEU A 312 31.04 9.66 -18.55
N TYR A 313 30.63 8.63 -19.32
CA TYR A 313 31.58 7.82 -20.09
C TYR A 313 32.37 8.68 -21.05
N GLN A 314 31.72 9.55 -21.80
CA GLN A 314 32.38 10.47 -22.74
C GLN A 314 33.32 11.44 -22.03
N GLN A 315 32.95 11.97 -20.87
CA GLN A 315 33.76 12.95 -20.14
C GLN A 315 34.99 12.36 -19.43
N TYR A 316 34.86 11.18 -18.84
CA TYR A 316 35.87 10.66 -17.91
C TYR A 316 36.60 9.42 -18.40
N PHE A 317 36.06 8.67 -19.36
CA PHE A 317 36.56 7.36 -19.76
C PHE A 317 36.95 7.21 -21.23
N GLN A 318 36.80 8.26 -22.06
CA GLN A 318 37.20 8.20 -23.47
C GLN A 318 38.66 7.77 -23.71
N ASN A 319 39.53 7.91 -22.71
CA ASN A 319 40.95 7.61 -22.80
C ASN A 319 41.36 6.28 -22.11
N THR A 320 40.45 5.55 -21.53
CA THR A 320 40.77 4.26 -20.84
C THR A 320 40.30 3.07 -21.69
N GLN A 321 41.24 2.47 -22.44
CA GLN A 321 40.99 1.29 -23.29
C GLN A 321 40.79 -0.04 -22.51
N SER A 322 40.76 -0.07 -21.18
CA SER A 322 40.84 -1.28 -20.39
C SER A 322 39.51 -1.78 -19.76
N LEU A 323 38.45 -1.00 -19.79
CA LEU A 323 37.17 -1.37 -19.20
C LEU A 323 36.07 -1.48 -20.26
N GLY A 324 35.31 -2.57 -20.24
CA GLY A 324 34.13 -2.72 -21.11
C GLY A 324 33.03 -1.74 -20.74
N LEU A 325 32.20 -1.33 -21.70
CA LEU A 325 31.10 -0.36 -21.53
C LEU A 325 30.17 -0.74 -20.34
N ALA A 326 29.88 -2.03 -20.14
CA ALA A 326 29.06 -2.50 -19.03
C ALA A 326 29.69 -2.20 -17.65
N GLN A 327 30.99 -2.44 -17.51
CA GLN A 327 31.71 -2.17 -16.25
C GLN A 327 31.79 -0.68 -15.94
N VAL A 328 31.96 0.14 -16.97
CA VAL A 328 31.96 1.61 -16.82
C VAL A 328 30.57 2.13 -16.42
N LYS A 329 29.51 1.58 -16.99
CA LYS A 329 28.13 1.91 -16.58
C LYS A 329 27.89 1.60 -15.12
N GLU A 330 28.31 0.47 -14.61
CA GLU A 330 28.15 0.10 -13.20
C GLU A 330 28.92 1.04 -12.25
N ILE A 331 30.18 1.37 -12.59
CA ILE A 331 31.02 2.30 -11.80
C ILE A 331 30.42 3.72 -11.82
N ALA A 332 29.98 4.19 -13.00
CA ALA A 332 29.39 5.52 -13.14
C ALA A 332 28.04 5.60 -12.41
N LYS A 333 27.22 4.56 -12.45
CA LYS A 333 25.97 4.45 -11.71
C LYS A 333 26.21 4.56 -10.20
N ALA A 334 27.18 3.81 -9.67
CA ALA A 334 27.54 3.89 -8.25
C ALA A 334 28.03 5.29 -7.84
N ALA A 335 28.89 5.91 -8.64
CA ALA A 335 29.43 7.24 -8.37
C ALA A 335 28.37 8.36 -8.43
N LEU A 336 27.35 8.22 -9.30
CA LEU A 336 26.23 9.18 -9.39
C LEU A 336 25.24 9.02 -8.25
N VAL A 337 24.97 7.79 -7.82
CA VAL A 337 24.11 7.49 -6.67
C VAL A 337 24.68 8.09 -5.37
N GLU A 338 26.01 8.17 -5.23
CA GLU A 338 26.66 8.79 -4.06
C GLU A 338 26.59 10.34 -4.07
N LYS A 339 26.32 10.96 -5.21
CA LYS A 339 26.34 12.43 -5.36
C LYS A 339 24.95 13.09 -5.35
N VAL A 340 23.88 12.32 -5.44
CA VAL A 340 22.48 12.78 -5.41
C VAL A 340 21.84 12.44 -4.08
#